data_ca259de8a60619eed4d4c217195401eb
#
_entry.id   ca259de8a60619eed4d4c217195401eb
#
_cell.length_a   1.000
_cell.length_b   1.000
_cell.length_c   1.000
_cell.angle_alpha   90.00
_cell.angle_beta   90.00
_cell.angle_gamma   90.00
#
_symmetry.space_group_name_H-M   'P 1'
#
loop_
_entity.id
_entity.type
_entity.pdbx_description
1 polymer ?
#
loop_
_entity_poly.entity_id
_entity_poly.type
_entity_poly.pdbx_seq_one_letter_code
_entity_poly.pdbx_strand_id
1 'polypeptide(L)'
;MKFSVIWAYAGSLGILCSFLILFSGFGAESAIIMSRIWLAKWSSTNVTTSQQRDTFLGVYGALGFGQVLLVSAMSLVLTYSAMKAARNLHHGLLVNIMHLPMQFFETTLLGRIVNRFSRDINSVDDKIPRALGMFLRTFLTTLGTKIGRAHV
;
A
#
# COMPACT_ATOMS: atom_id res chain seq x y z
N MET A 1 13.90 -11.72 -5.61
CA MET A 1 14.06 -10.25 -5.66
C MET A 1 15.17 -9.87 -4.69
N LYS A 2 16.17 -9.10 -5.12
CA LYS A 2 17.28 -8.69 -4.24
C LYS A 2 16.76 -7.59 -3.30
N PHE A 3 17.02 -7.72 -2.00
CA PHE A 3 16.62 -6.76 -0.95
C PHE A 3 17.03 -5.31 -1.28
N SER A 4 18.14 -5.15 -1.99
CA SER A 4 18.64 -3.85 -2.48
C SER A 4 17.67 -3.10 -3.40
N VAL A 5 16.86 -3.81 -4.18
CA VAL A 5 15.87 -3.19 -5.10
C VAL A 5 14.70 -2.61 -4.31
N ILE A 6 14.27 -3.30 -3.26
CA ILE A 6 13.17 -2.84 -2.37
C ILE A 6 13.62 -1.58 -1.61
N TRP A 7 14.86 -1.55 -1.11
CA TRP A 7 15.42 -0.39 -0.43
C TRP A 7 15.60 0.82 -1.35
N ALA A 8 16.08 0.61 -2.57
CA ALA A 8 16.18 1.68 -3.57
C ALA A 8 14.79 2.23 -3.94
N TYR A 9 13.79 1.35 -4.06
CA TYR A 9 12.41 1.75 -4.32
C TYR A 9 11.81 2.51 -3.14
N ALA A 10 11.99 2.03 -1.90
CA ALA A 10 11.54 2.71 -0.68
C ALA A 10 12.22 4.10 -0.51
N GLY A 11 13.50 4.23 -0.86
CA GLY A 11 14.20 5.51 -0.88
C GLY A 11 13.63 6.50 -1.89
N SER A 12 13.20 6.03 -3.05
CA SER A 12 12.58 6.87 -4.10
C SER A 12 11.13 7.27 -3.78
N LEU A 13 10.42 6.51 -2.93
CA LEU A 13 9.08 6.86 -2.42
C LEU A 13 9.09 8.11 -1.52
N GLY A 14 10.19 8.35 -0.82
CA GLY A 14 10.32 9.40 0.19
C GLY A 14 9.85 8.94 1.58
N ILE A 15 10.61 9.34 2.59
CA ILE A 15 10.38 8.95 3.99
C ILE A 15 8.96 9.33 4.47
N LEU A 16 8.51 10.52 4.12
CA LEU A 16 7.20 11.03 4.52
C LEU A 16 6.04 10.19 3.96
N CYS A 17 6.11 9.78 2.68
CA CYS A 17 5.10 8.92 2.08
C CYS A 17 5.08 7.53 2.72
N SER A 18 6.25 6.97 3.06
CA SER A 18 6.36 5.69 3.75
C SER A 18 5.71 5.74 5.14
N PHE A 19 5.94 6.82 5.90
CA PHE A 19 5.28 7.03 7.18
C PHE A 19 3.76 7.17 7.04
N LEU A 20 3.27 7.92 6.06
CA LEU A 20 1.84 8.09 5.82
C LEU A 20 1.16 6.75 5.45
N ILE A 21 1.80 5.92 4.64
CA ILE A 21 1.29 4.60 4.27
C ILE A 21 1.20 3.70 5.51
N LEU A 22 2.24 3.64 6.32
CA LEU A 22 2.25 2.84 7.54
C LEU A 22 1.22 3.34 8.54
N PHE A 23 1.17 4.66 8.79
CA PHE A 23 0.24 5.25 9.73
C PHE A 23 -1.22 5.02 9.34
N SER A 24 -1.57 5.24 8.07
CA SER A 24 -2.93 4.99 7.57
C SER A 24 -3.29 3.51 7.58
N GLY A 25 -2.33 2.62 7.28
CA GLY A 25 -2.52 1.18 7.34
C GLY A 25 -2.76 0.67 8.76
N PHE A 26 -1.92 1.06 9.73
CA PHE A 26 -2.13 0.73 11.14
C PHE A 26 -3.43 1.33 11.70
N GLY A 27 -3.78 2.54 11.32
CA GLY A 27 -5.03 3.18 11.69
C GLY A 27 -6.25 2.39 11.17
N ALA A 28 -6.21 1.96 9.91
CA ALA A 28 -7.28 1.16 9.32
C ALA A 28 -7.46 -0.19 10.02
N GLU A 29 -6.35 -0.92 10.30
CA GLU A 29 -6.41 -2.20 11.03
C GLU A 29 -6.91 -2.01 12.47
N SER A 30 -6.49 -0.93 13.16
CA SER A 30 -7.00 -0.60 14.49
C SER A 30 -8.50 -0.34 14.48
N ALA A 31 -9.02 0.37 13.47
CA ALA A 31 -10.44 0.60 13.30
C ALA A 31 -11.23 -0.70 13.07
N ILE A 32 -10.66 -1.65 12.29
CA ILE A 32 -11.25 -2.98 12.08
C ILE A 32 -11.34 -3.76 13.39
N ILE A 33 -10.26 -3.81 14.16
CA ILE A 33 -10.22 -4.52 15.44
C ILE A 33 -11.22 -3.90 16.41
N MET A 34 -11.24 -2.56 16.51
CA MET A 34 -12.15 -1.86 17.39
C MET A 34 -13.63 -2.10 17.00
N SER A 35 -13.94 -2.13 15.70
CA SER A 35 -15.30 -2.41 15.24
C SER A 35 -15.73 -3.84 15.59
N ARG A 36 -14.82 -4.82 15.54
CA ARG A 36 -15.10 -6.22 15.95
C ARG A 36 -15.34 -6.32 17.45
N ILE A 37 -14.51 -5.69 18.27
CA ILE A 37 -14.68 -5.64 19.73
C ILE A 37 -16.01 -4.96 20.08
N TRP A 38 -16.33 -3.85 19.41
CA TRP A 38 -17.56 -3.12 19.60
C TRP A 38 -18.79 -3.97 19.27
N LEU A 39 -18.73 -4.69 18.16
CA LEU A 39 -19.80 -5.60 17.74
C LEU A 39 -19.98 -6.77 18.71
N ALA A 40 -18.88 -7.36 19.21
CA ALA A 40 -18.91 -8.40 20.22
C ALA A 40 -19.56 -7.90 21.53
N LYS A 41 -19.20 -6.70 21.97
CA LYS A 41 -19.81 -6.05 23.13
C LYS A 41 -21.30 -5.78 22.92
N TRP A 42 -21.69 -5.33 21.74
CA TRP A 42 -23.11 -5.14 21.41
C TRP A 42 -23.89 -6.45 21.47
N SER A 43 -23.35 -7.51 20.89
CA SER A 43 -23.96 -8.84 20.89
C SER A 43 -24.14 -9.42 22.30
N SER A 44 -23.25 -9.08 23.24
CA SER A 44 -23.32 -9.56 24.63
C SER A 44 -24.20 -8.68 25.54
N THR A 45 -24.59 -7.49 25.08
CA THR A 45 -25.39 -6.55 25.87
C THR A 45 -26.87 -6.69 25.49
N ASN A 46 -27.74 -6.95 26.50
CA ASN A 46 -29.19 -6.92 26.30
C ASN A 46 -29.65 -5.46 26.10
N VAL A 47 -29.72 -5.06 24.82
CA VAL A 47 -30.15 -3.73 24.43
C VAL A 47 -31.68 -3.65 24.56
N THR A 48 -32.16 -3.01 25.60
CA THR A 48 -33.61 -2.84 25.87
C THR A 48 -34.15 -1.49 25.41
N THR A 49 -33.25 -0.48 25.28
CA THR A 49 -33.66 0.89 24.97
C THR A 49 -33.26 1.27 23.55
N SER A 50 -34.16 1.93 22.81
CA SER A 50 -33.88 2.45 21.44
C SER A 50 -32.65 3.37 21.39
N GLN A 51 -32.48 4.21 22.39
CA GLN A 51 -31.33 5.11 22.48
C GLN A 51 -29.98 4.38 22.58
N GLN A 52 -29.93 3.27 23.32
CA GLN A 52 -28.72 2.43 23.39
C GLN A 52 -28.41 1.79 22.02
N ARG A 53 -29.42 1.27 21.35
CA ARG A 53 -29.27 0.72 20.00
C ARG A 53 -28.71 1.74 19.01
N ASP A 54 -29.25 2.96 19.04
CA ASP A 54 -28.86 4.01 18.12
C ASP A 54 -27.42 4.48 18.39
N THR A 55 -26.99 4.48 19.65
CA THR A 55 -25.59 4.73 20.02
C THR A 55 -24.65 3.64 19.48
N PHE A 56 -25.02 2.35 19.64
CA PHE A 56 -24.21 1.25 19.13
C PHE A 56 -24.07 1.29 17.61
N LEU A 57 -25.15 1.58 16.89
CA LEU A 57 -25.17 1.76 15.44
C LEU A 57 -24.34 2.97 14.99
N GLY A 58 -24.47 4.11 15.69
CA GLY A 58 -23.72 5.32 15.38
C GLY A 58 -22.20 5.14 15.51
N VAL A 59 -21.76 4.52 16.60
CA VAL A 59 -20.32 4.24 16.80
C VAL A 59 -19.79 3.24 15.75
N TYR A 60 -20.56 2.18 15.47
CA TYR A 60 -20.18 1.21 14.43
C TYR A 60 -20.10 1.85 13.05
N GLY A 61 -21.06 2.70 12.70
CA GLY A 61 -21.05 3.46 11.45
C GLY A 61 -19.87 4.44 11.35
N ALA A 62 -19.55 5.14 12.43
CA ALA A 62 -18.40 6.06 12.50
C ALA A 62 -17.06 5.32 12.32
N LEU A 63 -16.90 4.16 12.98
CA LEU A 63 -15.71 3.32 12.82
C LEU A 63 -15.58 2.79 11.39
N GLY A 64 -16.69 2.34 10.79
CA GLY A 64 -16.71 1.87 9.40
C GLY A 64 -16.36 2.99 8.40
N PHE A 65 -16.92 4.18 8.58
CA PHE A 65 -16.60 5.34 7.75
C PHE A 65 -15.14 5.77 7.89
N GLY A 66 -14.62 5.84 9.11
CA GLY A 66 -13.22 6.13 9.39
C GLY A 66 -12.28 5.12 8.74
N GLN A 67 -12.63 3.83 8.80
CA GLN A 67 -11.88 2.76 8.14
C GLN A 67 -11.81 2.97 6.61
N VAL A 68 -12.93 3.28 5.96
CA VAL A 68 -12.97 3.52 4.51
C VAL A 68 -12.07 4.70 4.14
N LEU A 69 -12.11 5.80 4.90
CA LEU A 69 -11.25 6.96 4.67
C LEU A 69 -9.76 6.60 4.80
N LEU A 70 -9.37 5.86 5.84
CA LEU A 70 -7.98 5.47 6.07
C LEU A 70 -7.46 4.52 4.99
N VAL A 71 -8.26 3.54 4.57
CA VAL A 71 -7.90 2.63 3.47
C VAL A 71 -7.78 3.37 2.15
N SER A 72 -8.69 4.31 1.87
CA SER A 72 -8.63 5.14 0.67
C SER A 72 -7.40 6.04 0.67
N ALA A 73 -7.09 6.67 1.79
CA ALA A 73 -5.89 7.49 1.95
C ALA A 73 -4.61 6.67 1.73
N MET A 74 -4.50 5.48 2.34
CA MET A 74 -3.38 4.56 2.12
C MET A 74 -3.22 4.23 0.63
N SER A 75 -4.31 3.89 -0.05
CA SER A 75 -4.30 3.52 -1.46
C SER A 75 -3.86 4.69 -2.37
N LEU A 76 -4.37 5.89 -2.10
CA LEU A 76 -4.00 7.10 -2.86
C LEU A 76 -2.53 7.47 -2.67
N VAL A 77 -2.04 7.46 -1.43
CA VAL A 77 -0.62 7.75 -1.13
C VAL A 77 0.28 6.71 -1.77
N LEU A 78 -0.09 5.43 -1.70
CA LEU A 78 0.69 4.35 -2.33
C LEU A 78 0.76 4.54 -3.86
N THR A 79 -0.37 4.81 -4.51
CA THR A 79 -0.44 5.02 -5.96
C THR A 79 0.36 6.26 -6.39
N TYR A 80 0.20 7.38 -5.68
CA TYR A 80 0.96 8.59 -5.96
C TYR A 80 2.47 8.38 -5.81
N SER A 81 2.88 7.73 -4.73
CA SER A 81 4.27 7.41 -4.46
C SER A 81 4.87 6.48 -5.52
N ALA A 82 4.09 5.49 -5.95
CA ALA A 82 4.49 4.57 -7.02
C ALA A 82 4.72 5.30 -8.35
N MET A 83 3.81 6.20 -8.73
CA MET A 83 3.98 7.03 -9.95
C MET A 83 5.23 7.92 -9.87
N LYS A 84 5.52 8.50 -8.70
CA LYS A 84 6.72 9.31 -8.51
C LYS A 84 7.99 8.48 -8.63
N ALA A 85 8.03 7.31 -7.99
CA ALA A 85 9.15 6.39 -8.08
C ALA A 85 9.38 5.90 -9.52
N ALA A 86 8.32 5.56 -10.24
CA ALA A 86 8.35 5.15 -11.63
C ALA A 86 8.95 6.23 -12.54
N ARG A 87 8.52 7.48 -12.39
CA ARG A 87 9.08 8.61 -13.16
C ARG A 87 10.58 8.80 -12.92
N ASN A 88 11.01 8.73 -11.66
CA ASN A 88 12.42 8.87 -11.31
C ASN A 88 13.27 7.74 -11.89
N LEU A 89 12.78 6.50 -11.79
CA LEU A 89 13.48 5.34 -12.36
C LEU A 89 13.50 5.37 -13.88
N HIS A 90 12.40 5.77 -14.53
CA HIS A 90 12.33 5.95 -15.98
C HIS A 90 13.34 6.99 -16.47
N HIS A 91 13.39 8.15 -15.81
CA HIS A 91 14.35 9.21 -16.15
C HIS A 91 15.80 8.73 -15.99
N GLY A 92 16.13 8.09 -14.87
CA GLY A 92 17.47 7.56 -14.64
C GLY A 92 17.86 6.48 -15.64
N LEU A 93 16.92 5.60 -16.03
CA LEU A 93 17.16 4.57 -17.03
C LEU A 93 17.40 5.18 -18.42
N LEU A 94 16.59 6.17 -18.80
CA LEU A 94 16.72 6.88 -20.08
C LEU A 94 18.07 7.57 -20.19
N VAL A 95 18.47 8.32 -19.16
CA VAL A 95 19.78 9.00 -19.12
C VAL A 95 20.91 7.99 -19.26
N ASN A 96 20.86 6.87 -18.54
CA ASN A 96 21.89 5.83 -18.64
C ASN A 96 21.97 5.21 -20.04
N ILE A 97 20.85 4.97 -20.71
CA ILE A 97 20.84 4.42 -22.07
C ILE A 97 21.42 5.43 -23.07
N MET A 98 21.10 6.71 -22.92
CA MET A 98 21.60 7.76 -23.83
C MET A 98 23.12 7.99 -23.70
N HIS A 99 23.73 7.59 -22.57
CA HIS A 99 25.17 7.67 -22.37
C HIS A 99 25.95 6.41 -22.83
N LEU A 100 25.24 5.40 -23.38
CA LEU A 100 25.92 4.20 -23.89
C LEU A 100 26.67 4.51 -25.18
N PRO A 101 27.88 3.89 -25.40
CA PRO A 101 28.67 4.09 -26.60
C PRO A 101 27.90 3.55 -27.82
N MET A 102 28.16 4.20 -28.99
CA MET A 102 27.49 3.87 -30.27
C MET A 102 27.65 2.40 -30.69
N GLN A 103 28.76 1.77 -30.33
CA GLN A 103 29.03 0.35 -30.56
C GLN A 103 27.95 -0.57 -29.93
N PHE A 104 27.35 -0.17 -28.82
CA PHE A 104 26.26 -0.92 -28.19
C PHE A 104 25.00 -0.96 -29.07
N PHE A 105 24.69 0.15 -29.72
CA PHE A 105 23.51 0.25 -30.60
C PHE A 105 23.72 -0.45 -31.95
N GLU A 106 24.96 -0.53 -32.43
CA GLU A 106 25.30 -1.25 -33.65
C GLU A 106 25.29 -2.79 -33.46
N THR A 107 25.69 -3.25 -32.27
CA THR A 107 25.74 -4.69 -31.97
C THR A 107 24.43 -5.28 -31.46
N THR A 108 23.54 -4.43 -30.93
CA THR A 108 22.28 -4.87 -30.33
C THR A 108 21.10 -4.34 -31.14
N LEU A 109 20.26 -5.24 -31.67
CA LEU A 109 19.03 -4.87 -32.38
C LEU A 109 18.18 -3.90 -31.53
N LEU A 110 17.93 -2.72 -32.04
CA LEU A 110 17.16 -1.64 -31.37
C LEU A 110 15.79 -2.17 -30.84
N GLY A 111 15.12 -3.03 -31.61
CA GLY A 111 13.87 -3.63 -31.18
C GLY A 111 13.97 -4.50 -29.92
N ARG A 112 15.14 -5.14 -29.70
CA ARG A 112 15.38 -5.93 -28.48
C ARG A 112 15.53 -5.03 -27.25
N ILE A 113 16.23 -3.91 -27.42
CA ILE A 113 16.43 -2.89 -26.37
C ILE A 113 15.07 -2.32 -25.99
N VAL A 114 14.29 -1.85 -26.96
CA VAL A 114 12.96 -1.24 -26.72
C VAL A 114 12.00 -2.23 -26.07
N ASN A 115 11.98 -3.49 -26.50
CA ASN A 115 11.09 -4.51 -25.92
C ASN A 115 11.48 -4.84 -24.47
N ARG A 116 12.79 -4.92 -24.17
CA ARG A 116 13.26 -5.12 -22.80
C ARG A 116 12.94 -3.93 -21.92
N PHE A 117 13.18 -2.73 -22.42
CA PHE A 117 12.87 -1.46 -21.75
C PHE A 117 11.37 -1.36 -21.41
N SER A 118 10.50 -1.60 -22.38
CA SER A 118 9.04 -1.56 -22.16
C SER A 118 8.58 -2.59 -21.13
N ARG A 119 9.17 -3.78 -21.11
CA ARG A 119 8.86 -4.84 -20.14
C ARG A 119 9.33 -4.48 -18.74
N ASP A 120 10.53 -3.89 -18.61
CA ASP A 120 11.10 -3.49 -17.32
C ASP A 120 10.31 -2.31 -16.74
N ILE A 121 9.94 -1.32 -17.56
CA ILE A 121 9.07 -0.21 -17.15
C ILE A 121 7.72 -0.72 -16.66
N ASN A 122 7.02 -1.57 -17.43
CA ASN A 122 5.74 -2.10 -17.01
C ASN A 122 5.84 -2.89 -15.69
N SER A 123 6.97 -3.52 -15.42
CA SER A 123 7.20 -4.20 -14.14
C SER A 123 7.37 -3.22 -12.98
N VAL A 124 8.00 -2.07 -13.19
CA VAL A 124 8.20 -1.02 -12.19
C VAL A 124 6.91 -0.24 -11.94
N ASP A 125 6.17 0.08 -13.00
CA ASP A 125 4.99 0.92 -12.93
C ASP A 125 3.76 0.20 -12.36
N ASP A 126 3.60 -1.09 -12.65
CA ASP A 126 2.38 -1.83 -12.31
C ASP A 126 2.64 -2.99 -11.32
N LYS A 127 3.61 -3.86 -11.61
CA LYS A 127 3.79 -5.08 -10.82
C LYS A 127 4.36 -4.84 -9.44
N ILE A 128 5.36 -3.96 -9.31
CA ILE A 128 6.01 -3.68 -8.01
C ILE A 128 5.05 -2.96 -7.06
N PRO A 129 4.34 -1.88 -7.43
CA PRO A 129 3.40 -1.21 -6.54
C PRO A 129 2.26 -2.13 -6.10
N ARG A 130 1.72 -2.93 -7.03
CA ARG A 130 0.64 -3.87 -6.75
C ARG A 130 1.08 -4.97 -5.76
N ALA A 131 2.26 -5.56 -5.98
CA ALA A 131 2.83 -6.56 -5.09
C ALA A 131 3.14 -6.00 -3.71
N LEU A 132 3.67 -4.77 -3.63
CA LEU A 132 3.98 -4.08 -2.38
C LEU A 132 2.69 -3.76 -1.60
N GLY A 133 1.66 -3.25 -2.27
CA GLY A 133 0.37 -2.97 -1.65
C GLY A 133 -0.29 -4.24 -1.09
N MET A 134 -0.25 -5.33 -1.85
CA MET A 134 -0.78 -6.63 -1.41
C MET A 134 0.01 -7.18 -0.22
N PHE A 135 1.34 -7.10 -0.26
CA PHE A 135 2.21 -7.53 0.84
C PHE A 135 1.93 -6.73 2.12
N LEU A 136 1.90 -5.40 2.05
CA LEU A 136 1.63 -4.53 3.20
C LEU A 136 0.26 -4.84 3.81
N ARG A 137 -0.77 -4.95 2.98
CA ARG A 137 -2.12 -5.28 3.45
C ARG A 137 -2.15 -6.62 4.17
N THR A 138 -1.62 -7.69 3.54
CA THR A 138 -1.59 -9.02 4.14
C THR A 138 -0.79 -9.05 5.44
N PHE A 139 0.35 -8.37 5.48
CA PHE A 139 1.19 -8.27 6.66
C PHE A 139 0.47 -7.57 7.82
N LEU A 140 -0.13 -6.41 7.58
CA LEU A 140 -0.88 -5.66 8.59
C LEU A 140 -2.09 -6.45 9.10
N THR A 141 -2.87 -7.06 8.21
CA THR A 141 -4.03 -7.89 8.59
C THR A 141 -3.61 -9.09 9.43
N THR A 142 -2.49 -9.73 9.09
CA THR A 142 -1.97 -10.88 9.88
C THR A 142 -1.54 -10.45 11.28
N LEU A 143 -0.84 -9.32 11.40
CA LEU A 143 -0.48 -8.74 12.71
C LEU A 143 -1.72 -8.37 13.50
N GLY A 144 -2.68 -7.68 12.89
CA GLY A 144 -3.94 -7.28 13.52
C GLY A 144 -4.74 -8.47 14.04
N THR A 145 -4.80 -9.56 13.27
CA THR A 145 -5.51 -10.78 13.66
C THR A 145 -4.86 -11.48 14.85
N LYS A 146 -3.51 -11.50 14.91
CA LYS A 146 -2.80 -12.06 16.07
C LYS A 146 -3.02 -11.23 17.33
N ILE A 147 -2.96 -9.91 17.24
CA ILE A 147 -3.20 -9.00 18.37
C ILE A 147 -4.66 -9.12 18.84
N GLY A 148 -5.63 -9.15 17.92
CA GLY A 148 -7.04 -9.29 18.26
C GLY A 148 -7.39 -10.61 18.95
N ARG A 149 -6.68 -11.72 18.65
CA ARG A 149 -6.89 -13.02 19.35
C ARG A 149 -6.29 -13.06 20.76
N ALA A 150 -5.31 -12.21 21.04
CA ALA A 150 -4.70 -12.18 22.38
C ALA A 150 -5.58 -11.46 23.43
N HIS A 151 -6.65 -10.79 23.01
CA HIS A 151 -7.55 -10.00 23.85
C HIS A 151 -9.00 -10.56 23.90
N VAL A 152 -9.26 -11.71 23.30
CA VAL A 152 -10.50 -12.48 23.40
C VAL A 152 -10.24 -13.79 24.14
#